data_965ac5bc1833c022b4f80bd3ff6886e3
#
_entry.id   965ac5bc1833c022b4f80bd3ff6886e3
#
_cell.length_a   1.000
_cell.length_b   1.000
_cell.length_c   1.000
_cell.angle_alpha   90.00
_cell.angle_beta   90.00
_cell.angle_gamma   90.00
#
_symmetry.space_group_name_H-M   'P 1'
#
loop_
_entity.id
_entity.type
_entity.pdbx_description
1 polymer ?
#
loop_
_entity_poly.entity_id
_entity_poly.type
_entity_poly.pdbx_seq_one_letter_code
_entity_poly.pdbx_strand_id
1 'polypeptide(L)'
;NEGTYTEVLENPAEAKLINATKISGRTNKGLGIGVFNAIAGATYAKVKNQRNEIEEVNTEGLTNYSMIVLEQTLKNNSYVSIFNTNVWSKDSEYMANVTGADFRLANNKNTYAINGKAIVSQKYYKDTDNEIGHSYFWRFSKIHGNFRFGIEQNVMSDSYDPNDMGYIAHNNLFSFKGDISFNFYKPRGIFNSWYNKLSLEHTYLYNPRTHNGILI
;
A
#
# COMPACT_ATOMS: atom_id res chain seq x y z
N ASN A 1 10.06 21.73 -20.83
CA ASN A 1 10.16 22.64 -21.99
C ASN A 1 9.02 23.65 -21.95
N GLU A 2 9.07 24.60 -21.03
CA GLU A 2 8.16 25.75 -21.00
C GLU A 2 8.52 26.66 -22.18
N GLY A 3 7.55 26.93 -23.08
CA GLY A 3 7.68 27.93 -24.14
C GLY A 3 7.61 27.41 -25.59
N THR A 4 7.50 26.11 -25.83
CA THR A 4 7.48 25.55 -27.19
C THR A 4 6.05 25.50 -27.77
N TYR A 5 5.02 25.44 -26.92
CA TYR A 5 3.63 25.30 -27.33
C TYR A 5 2.77 26.48 -26.86
N THR A 6 1.81 26.87 -27.68
CA THR A 6 0.90 28.01 -27.43
C THR A 6 -0.45 27.58 -26.88
N GLU A 7 -0.89 26.35 -27.19
CA GLU A 7 -2.22 25.85 -26.82
C GLU A 7 -2.22 24.32 -26.74
N VAL A 8 -2.90 23.74 -25.74
CA VAL A 8 -3.20 22.31 -25.64
C VAL A 8 -4.60 22.09 -26.18
N LEU A 9 -4.71 21.38 -27.30
CA LEU A 9 -5.99 21.13 -27.98
C LEU A 9 -6.70 19.89 -27.43
N GLU A 10 -5.92 18.85 -27.10
CA GLU A 10 -6.42 17.58 -26.58
C GLU A 10 -5.36 16.98 -25.66
N ASN A 11 -5.75 16.58 -24.47
CA ASN A 11 -4.90 15.82 -23.54
C ASN A 11 -5.73 14.68 -22.95
N PRO A 12 -5.59 13.44 -23.47
CA PRO A 12 -6.33 12.30 -22.95
C PRO A 12 -6.03 12.07 -21.46
N ALA A 13 -7.06 11.95 -20.66
CA ALA A 13 -6.94 11.70 -19.22
C ALA A 13 -6.65 10.21 -18.89
N GLU A 14 -6.84 9.31 -19.87
CA GLU A 14 -6.72 7.87 -19.68
C GLU A 14 -5.90 7.24 -20.81
N ALA A 15 -4.95 6.37 -20.44
CA ALA A 15 -4.23 5.56 -21.41
C ALA A 15 -5.09 4.39 -21.91
N LYS A 16 -4.98 4.05 -23.19
CA LYS A 16 -5.68 2.93 -23.81
C LYS A 16 -5.15 1.60 -23.27
N LEU A 17 -6.00 0.83 -22.62
CA LEU A 17 -5.67 -0.52 -22.21
C LEU A 17 -5.52 -1.44 -23.44
N ILE A 18 -4.32 -1.99 -23.63
CA ILE A 18 -4.02 -2.94 -24.71
C ILE A 18 -4.42 -4.36 -24.29
N ASN A 19 -4.00 -4.76 -23.09
CA ASN A 19 -4.31 -6.08 -22.53
C ASN A 19 -4.34 -5.99 -21.00
N ALA A 20 -5.23 -6.79 -20.39
CA ALA A 20 -5.20 -7.07 -18.97
C ALA A 20 -5.56 -8.53 -18.71
N THR A 21 -4.72 -9.20 -17.95
CA THR A 21 -4.89 -10.60 -17.57
C THR A 21 -4.81 -10.75 -16.07
N LYS A 22 -5.77 -11.45 -15.48
CA LYS A 22 -5.78 -11.81 -14.07
C LYS A 22 -6.05 -13.29 -13.92
N ILE A 23 -5.17 -13.98 -13.19
CA ILE A 23 -5.33 -15.38 -12.81
C ILE A 23 -5.25 -15.45 -11.30
N SER A 24 -6.21 -16.14 -10.69
CA SER A 24 -6.16 -16.39 -9.25
C SER A 24 -6.78 -17.74 -8.92
N GLY A 25 -6.26 -18.36 -7.88
CA GLY A 25 -6.75 -19.66 -7.43
C GLY A 25 -6.24 -20.00 -6.04
N ARG A 26 -6.87 -21.02 -5.44
CA ARG A 26 -6.45 -21.56 -4.14
C ARG A 26 -6.46 -23.07 -4.18
N THR A 27 -5.39 -23.67 -3.69
CA THR A 27 -5.27 -25.13 -3.57
C THR A 27 -6.06 -25.65 -2.35
N ASN A 28 -6.38 -26.95 -2.34
CA ASN A 28 -7.01 -27.60 -1.20
C ASN A 28 -6.14 -27.58 0.07
N LYS A 29 -4.83 -27.32 -0.07
CA LYS A 29 -3.88 -27.18 1.05
C LYS A 29 -3.75 -25.74 1.55
N GLY A 30 -4.58 -24.82 1.02
CA GLY A 30 -4.64 -23.44 1.47
C GLY A 30 -3.62 -22.50 0.85
N LEU A 31 -2.84 -22.93 -0.16
CA LEU A 31 -1.98 -22.02 -0.93
C LEU A 31 -2.83 -21.27 -1.95
N GLY A 32 -2.92 -19.95 -1.77
CA GLY A 32 -3.50 -19.00 -2.72
C GLY A 32 -2.42 -18.41 -3.62
N ILE A 33 -2.73 -18.27 -4.90
CA ILE A 33 -1.86 -17.65 -5.91
C ILE A 33 -2.70 -16.63 -6.66
N GLY A 34 -2.17 -15.42 -6.83
CA GLY A 34 -2.73 -14.36 -7.66
C GLY A 34 -1.66 -13.79 -8.57
N VAL A 35 -1.97 -13.67 -9.85
CA VAL A 35 -1.11 -13.01 -10.85
C VAL A 35 -1.97 -12.04 -11.63
N PHE A 36 -1.45 -10.84 -11.81
CA PHE A 36 -2.07 -9.80 -12.63
C PHE A 36 -1.00 -9.19 -13.54
N ASN A 37 -1.38 -8.94 -14.78
CA ASN A 37 -0.59 -8.16 -15.72
C ASN A 37 -1.51 -7.30 -16.58
N ALA A 38 -1.13 -6.02 -16.76
CA ALA A 38 -1.81 -5.11 -17.66
C ALA A 38 -0.79 -4.31 -18.48
N ILE A 39 -1.14 -4.03 -19.73
CA ILE A 39 -0.34 -3.21 -20.64
C ILE A 39 -1.22 -2.05 -21.08
N ALA A 40 -0.80 -0.84 -20.75
CA ALA A 40 -1.39 0.41 -21.22
C ALA A 40 -0.57 0.97 -22.39
N GLY A 41 -1.26 1.42 -23.43
CA GLY A 41 -0.65 2.03 -24.60
C GLY A 41 -0.11 3.43 -24.31
N ALA A 42 0.80 3.89 -25.16
CA ALA A 42 1.28 5.27 -25.08
C ALA A 42 0.14 6.26 -25.33
N THR A 43 0.21 7.40 -24.65
CA THR A 43 -0.75 8.50 -24.72
C THR A 43 -0.09 9.74 -25.31
N TYR A 44 -0.80 10.45 -26.17
CA TYR A 44 -0.30 11.62 -26.87
C TYR A 44 -1.27 12.79 -26.69
N ALA A 45 -0.74 13.94 -26.28
CA ALA A 45 -1.46 15.20 -26.31
C ALA A 45 -1.32 15.86 -27.69
N LYS A 46 -2.38 16.51 -28.19
CA LYS A 46 -2.30 17.38 -29.35
C LYS A 46 -2.11 18.81 -28.90
N VAL A 47 -1.03 19.41 -29.35
CA VAL A 47 -0.63 20.76 -28.97
C VAL A 47 -0.42 21.61 -30.22
N LYS A 48 -0.57 22.93 -30.08
CA LYS A 48 -0.26 23.90 -31.12
C LYS A 48 1.10 24.53 -30.85
N ASN A 49 1.97 24.54 -31.83
CA ASN A 49 3.26 25.20 -31.73
C ASN A 49 3.17 26.69 -32.04
N GLN A 50 4.27 27.42 -31.93
CA GLN A 50 4.34 28.87 -32.24
C GLN A 50 4.06 29.19 -33.69
N ARG A 51 4.10 28.22 -34.62
CA ARG A 51 3.78 28.37 -36.04
C ARG A 51 2.32 28.04 -36.37
N ASN A 52 1.51 27.81 -35.29
CA ASN A 52 0.10 27.41 -35.44
C ASN A 52 -0.12 26.00 -36.02
N GLU A 53 0.94 25.15 -36.05
CA GLU A 53 0.91 23.77 -36.49
C GLU A 53 0.51 22.85 -35.32
N ILE A 54 -0.22 21.76 -35.64
CA ILE A 54 -0.61 20.76 -34.62
C ILE A 54 0.45 19.69 -34.56
N GLU A 55 0.95 19.45 -33.38
CA GLU A 55 1.93 18.39 -33.06
C GLU A 55 1.37 17.42 -32.02
N GLU A 56 1.75 16.15 -32.13
CA GLU A 56 1.48 15.13 -31.09
C GLU A 56 2.71 14.97 -30.21
N VAL A 57 2.49 15.21 -28.91
CA VAL A 57 3.52 15.07 -27.88
C VAL A 57 3.21 13.88 -27.00
N ASN A 58 4.16 12.96 -26.86
CA ASN A 58 4.02 11.83 -25.95
C ASN A 58 3.93 12.34 -24.51
N THR A 59 2.81 12.06 -23.84
CA THR A 59 2.59 12.41 -22.43
C THR A 59 2.77 11.24 -21.50
N GLU A 60 2.58 10.01 -21.98
CA GLU A 60 2.80 8.78 -21.23
C GLU A 60 3.26 7.67 -22.17
N GLY A 61 4.33 6.97 -21.82
CA GLY A 61 4.85 5.86 -22.59
C GLY A 61 4.05 4.58 -22.44
N LEU A 62 4.32 3.60 -23.30
CA LEU A 62 3.82 2.24 -23.13
C LEU A 62 4.23 1.71 -21.75
N THR A 63 3.25 1.38 -20.92
CA THR A 63 3.47 1.00 -19.52
C THR A 63 2.97 -0.41 -19.26
N ASN A 64 3.78 -1.22 -18.57
CA ASN A 64 3.42 -2.55 -18.09
C ASN A 64 3.29 -2.53 -16.56
N TYR A 65 2.16 -3.01 -16.09
CA TYR A 65 1.84 -3.23 -14.68
C TYR A 65 1.80 -4.72 -14.40
N SER A 66 2.53 -5.19 -13.42
CA SER A 66 2.50 -6.59 -13.02
C SER A 66 2.41 -6.76 -11.51
N MET A 67 1.72 -7.80 -11.07
CA MET A 67 1.58 -8.15 -9.66
C MET A 67 1.57 -9.67 -9.51
N ILE A 68 2.24 -10.15 -8.47
CA ILE A 68 2.16 -11.53 -7.99
C ILE A 68 1.91 -11.53 -6.49
N VAL A 69 1.03 -12.42 -6.05
CA VAL A 69 0.72 -12.64 -4.63
C VAL A 69 0.70 -14.13 -4.36
N LEU A 70 1.36 -14.55 -3.30
CA LEU A 70 1.32 -15.90 -2.76
C LEU A 70 0.89 -15.83 -1.31
N GLU A 71 -0.14 -16.56 -0.94
CA GLU A 71 -0.67 -16.62 0.42
C GLU A 71 -0.83 -18.05 0.88
N GLN A 72 -0.27 -18.41 2.01
CA GLN A 72 -0.52 -19.68 2.66
C GLN A 72 -1.44 -19.50 3.86
N THR A 73 -2.64 -20.05 3.77
CA THR A 73 -3.55 -20.17 4.91
C THR A 73 -3.00 -21.20 5.90
N LEU A 74 -2.98 -20.84 7.16
CA LEU A 74 -2.56 -21.68 8.27
C LEU A 74 -3.76 -22.01 9.17
N LYS A 75 -3.53 -22.81 10.22
CA LYS A 75 -4.55 -23.10 11.23
C LYS A 75 -4.88 -21.85 12.08
N ASN A 76 -6.02 -21.90 12.79
CA ASN A 76 -6.41 -20.88 13.79
C ASN A 76 -6.56 -19.46 13.23
N ASN A 77 -7.20 -19.29 12.08
CA ASN A 77 -7.36 -17.99 11.41
C ASN A 77 -6.03 -17.26 11.19
N SER A 78 -5.00 -18.01 10.83
CA SER A 78 -3.66 -17.52 10.56
C SER A 78 -3.31 -17.64 9.09
N TYR A 79 -2.44 -16.79 8.61
CA TYR A 79 -1.88 -16.84 7.26
C TYR A 79 -0.52 -16.13 7.20
N VAL A 80 0.22 -16.42 6.15
CA VAL A 80 1.40 -15.67 5.72
C VAL A 80 1.28 -15.40 4.23
N SER A 81 1.71 -14.23 3.80
CA SER A 81 1.61 -13.79 2.41
C SER A 81 2.89 -13.07 2.00
N ILE A 82 3.26 -13.22 0.74
CA ILE A 82 4.27 -12.40 0.07
C ILE A 82 3.69 -11.86 -1.22
N PHE A 83 4.06 -10.65 -1.59
CA PHE A 83 3.62 -10.02 -2.82
C PHE A 83 4.73 -9.16 -3.44
N ASN A 84 4.63 -9.01 -4.74
CA ASN A 84 5.46 -8.08 -5.49
C ASN A 84 4.58 -7.36 -6.52
N THR A 85 4.81 -6.07 -6.68
CA THR A 85 4.25 -5.26 -7.77
C THR A 85 5.39 -4.61 -8.52
N ASN A 86 5.24 -4.50 -9.83
CA ASN A 86 6.23 -3.86 -10.69
C ASN A 86 5.54 -3.00 -11.74
N VAL A 87 6.05 -1.79 -11.93
CA VAL A 87 5.64 -0.87 -12.99
C VAL A 87 6.85 -0.51 -13.82
N TRP A 88 6.77 -0.82 -15.10
CA TRP A 88 7.77 -0.46 -16.08
C TRP A 88 7.11 0.36 -17.21
N SER A 89 7.69 1.51 -17.50
CA SER A 89 7.27 2.34 -18.63
C SER A 89 8.46 2.61 -19.55
N LYS A 90 8.22 2.58 -20.85
CA LYS A 90 9.25 2.75 -21.88
C LYS A 90 9.97 4.10 -21.77
N ASP A 91 9.20 5.14 -21.48
CA ASP A 91 9.68 6.53 -21.49
C ASP A 91 9.90 7.08 -20.07
N SER A 92 9.74 6.22 -19.03
CA SER A 92 10.05 6.60 -17.66
C SER A 92 11.55 6.62 -17.39
N GLU A 93 11.95 7.52 -16.51
CA GLU A 93 13.33 7.60 -16.02
C GLU A 93 13.68 6.46 -15.05
N TYR A 94 12.68 5.80 -14.48
CA TYR A 94 12.84 4.71 -13.52
C TYR A 94 11.84 3.56 -13.74
N MET A 95 12.17 2.42 -13.17
CA MET A 95 11.26 1.29 -12.95
C MET A 95 10.89 1.25 -11.47
N ALA A 96 9.59 1.18 -11.17
CA ALA A 96 9.10 1.07 -9.80
C ALA A 96 8.82 -0.39 -9.43
N ASN A 97 9.24 -0.78 -8.24
CA ASN A 97 8.99 -2.09 -7.67
C ASN A 97 8.60 -1.97 -6.20
N VAL A 98 7.59 -2.73 -5.77
CA VAL A 98 7.22 -2.84 -4.36
C VAL A 98 7.15 -4.32 -4.00
N THR A 99 7.95 -4.71 -3.02
CA THR A 99 7.96 -6.07 -2.48
C THR A 99 7.53 -6.04 -1.03
N GLY A 100 6.65 -6.95 -0.65
CA GLY A 100 6.18 -7.00 0.72
C GLY A 100 5.80 -8.41 1.17
N ALA A 101 5.70 -8.52 2.48
CA ALA A 101 5.14 -9.69 3.15
C ALA A 101 4.17 -9.22 4.23
N ASP A 102 3.11 -9.97 4.46
CA ASP A 102 2.21 -9.77 5.58
C ASP A 102 1.83 -11.10 6.22
N PHE A 103 1.45 -11.05 7.47
CA PHE A 103 1.07 -12.22 8.21
C PHE A 103 0.04 -11.92 9.30
N ARG A 104 -0.73 -12.92 9.64
CA ARG A 104 -1.52 -13.00 10.86
C ARG A 104 -1.30 -14.36 11.49
N LEU A 105 -0.93 -14.38 12.77
CA LEU A 105 -0.76 -15.59 13.56
C LEU A 105 -1.63 -15.49 14.82
N ALA A 106 -2.47 -16.47 15.05
CA ALA A 106 -3.30 -16.56 16.24
C ALA A 106 -3.01 -17.86 16.99
N ASN A 107 -3.16 -17.82 18.31
CA ASN A 107 -2.99 -19.01 19.13
C ASN A 107 -4.18 -20.00 18.94
N ASN A 108 -4.02 -21.26 19.40
CA ASN A 108 -5.01 -22.32 19.22
C ASN A 108 -6.41 -21.97 19.72
N LYS A 109 -6.52 -21.11 20.73
CA LYS A 109 -7.82 -20.67 21.28
C LYS A 109 -8.36 -19.39 20.63
N ASN A 110 -7.67 -18.84 19.62
CA ASN A 110 -7.98 -17.53 19.03
C ASN A 110 -8.17 -16.44 20.09
N THR A 111 -7.38 -16.49 21.16
CA THR A 111 -7.41 -15.50 22.25
C THR A 111 -6.44 -14.37 22.00
N TYR A 112 -5.28 -14.70 21.45
CA TYR A 112 -4.21 -13.75 21.12
C TYR A 112 -3.85 -13.87 19.66
N ALA A 113 -3.55 -12.73 19.05
CA ALA A 113 -3.05 -12.67 17.69
C ALA A 113 -1.92 -11.65 17.57
N ILE A 114 -0.99 -11.95 16.67
CA ILE A 114 -0.02 -10.99 16.14
C ILE A 114 -0.24 -10.88 14.64
N ASN A 115 -0.34 -9.65 14.14
CA ASN A 115 -0.32 -9.37 12.71
C ASN A 115 0.82 -8.41 12.40
N GLY A 116 1.33 -8.50 11.20
CA GLY A 116 2.37 -7.58 10.76
C GLY A 116 2.52 -7.60 9.25
N LYS A 117 3.13 -6.54 8.75
CA LYS A 117 3.56 -6.42 7.37
C LYS A 117 4.90 -5.70 7.29
N ALA A 118 5.69 -6.04 6.30
CA ALA A 118 6.91 -5.32 5.94
C ALA A 118 6.93 -5.14 4.42
N ILE A 119 7.23 -3.93 3.98
CA ILE A 119 7.16 -3.53 2.57
C ILE A 119 8.40 -2.71 2.25
N VAL A 120 8.98 -2.93 1.10
CA VAL A 120 10.07 -2.14 0.52
C VAL A 120 9.61 -1.60 -0.82
N SER A 121 9.68 -0.30 -1.00
CA SER A 121 9.52 0.39 -2.29
C SER A 121 10.89 0.67 -2.89
N GLN A 122 11.03 0.47 -4.18
CA GLN A 122 12.29 0.58 -4.91
C GLN A 122 12.02 1.27 -6.24
N LYS A 123 12.72 2.38 -6.50
CA LYS A 123 12.76 3.05 -7.80
C LYS A 123 14.18 2.89 -8.37
N TYR A 124 14.27 2.19 -9.48
CA TYR A 124 15.51 1.91 -10.17
C TYR A 124 15.68 2.91 -11.31
N TYR A 125 16.46 3.95 -11.08
CA TYR A 125 16.74 4.99 -12.06
C TYR A 125 17.81 4.55 -13.06
N LYS A 126 17.76 5.11 -14.29
CA LYS A 126 18.71 4.80 -15.34
C LYS A 126 20.08 5.49 -15.15
N ASP A 127 20.05 6.74 -14.66
CA ASP A 127 21.20 7.65 -14.68
C ASP A 127 21.57 8.21 -13.31
N THR A 128 20.82 7.87 -12.26
CA THR A 128 21.05 8.34 -10.89
C THR A 128 20.97 7.20 -9.87
N ASP A 129 21.23 7.50 -8.62
CA ASP A 129 21.14 6.54 -7.52
C ASP A 129 19.69 6.04 -7.34
N ASN A 130 19.57 4.76 -7.02
CA ASN A 130 18.27 4.14 -6.75
C ASN A 130 17.66 4.66 -5.46
N GLU A 131 16.36 4.86 -5.46
CA GLU A 131 15.61 5.25 -4.27
C GLU A 131 14.96 4.02 -3.64
N ILE A 132 15.25 3.80 -2.34
CA ILE A 132 14.72 2.67 -1.58
C ILE A 132 14.10 3.18 -0.30
N GLY A 133 12.81 2.88 -0.13
CA GLY A 133 12.04 3.19 1.07
C GLY A 133 11.47 1.93 1.70
N HIS A 134 11.11 2.02 2.97
CA HIS A 134 10.51 0.89 3.68
C HIS A 134 9.35 1.32 4.57
N SER A 135 8.43 0.38 4.77
CA SER A 135 7.35 0.51 5.74
C SER A 135 7.18 -0.81 6.47
N TYR A 136 6.97 -0.76 7.78
CA TYR A 136 6.55 -1.92 8.52
C TYR A 136 5.51 -1.58 9.59
N PHE A 137 4.68 -2.55 9.87
CA PHE A 137 3.61 -2.50 10.86
C PHE A 137 3.59 -3.82 11.62
N TRP A 138 3.38 -3.77 12.92
CA TRP A 138 3.01 -4.94 13.68
C TRP A 138 2.04 -4.58 14.81
N ARG A 139 1.15 -5.52 15.13
CA ARG A 139 0.20 -5.40 16.22
C ARG A 139 0.07 -6.73 16.95
N PHE A 140 0.34 -6.72 18.26
CA PHE A 140 -0.02 -7.81 19.16
C PHE A 140 -1.30 -7.46 19.90
N SER A 141 -2.24 -8.41 20.00
CA SER A 141 -3.54 -8.13 20.62
C SER A 141 -4.17 -9.36 21.28
N LYS A 142 -4.87 -9.11 22.37
CA LYS A 142 -5.86 -10.04 22.90
C LYS A 142 -7.20 -9.79 22.22
N ILE A 143 -7.67 -10.76 21.43
CA ILE A 143 -8.81 -10.61 20.51
C ILE A 143 -10.11 -11.25 21.02
N HIS A 144 -10.06 -12.01 22.12
CA HIS A 144 -11.22 -12.72 22.65
C HIS A 144 -11.48 -12.37 24.12
N GLY A 145 -12.75 -12.51 24.53
CA GLY A 145 -13.24 -12.19 25.88
C GLY A 145 -13.72 -10.75 26.03
N ASN A 146 -14.18 -10.43 27.23
CA ASN A 146 -14.73 -9.11 27.55
C ASN A 146 -13.63 -8.05 27.63
N PHE A 147 -12.51 -8.37 28.27
CA PHE A 147 -11.33 -7.53 28.31
C PHE A 147 -10.40 -7.84 27.13
N ARG A 148 -10.09 -6.81 26.34
CA ARG A 148 -9.17 -6.89 25.20
C ARG A 148 -8.15 -5.77 25.27
N PHE A 149 -7.00 -6.00 24.68
CA PHE A 149 -5.95 -4.97 24.52
C PHE A 149 -5.20 -5.17 23.21
N GLY A 150 -4.53 -4.12 22.77
CA GLY A 150 -3.61 -4.16 21.65
C GLY A 150 -2.45 -3.20 21.85
N ILE A 151 -1.30 -3.59 21.35
CA ILE A 151 -0.14 -2.72 21.17
C ILE A 151 0.30 -2.82 19.71
N GLU A 152 0.70 -1.71 19.16
CA GLU A 152 0.93 -1.56 17.72
C GLU A 152 2.08 -0.59 17.48
N GLN A 153 2.89 -0.87 16.48
CA GLN A 153 3.86 0.05 15.92
C GLN A 153 3.68 0.15 14.41
N ASN A 154 3.74 1.36 13.90
CA ASN A 154 3.73 1.64 12.48
C ASN A 154 4.90 2.55 12.11
N VAL A 155 5.64 2.19 11.08
CA VAL A 155 6.80 2.92 10.61
C VAL A 155 6.77 3.03 9.09
N MET A 156 7.02 4.22 8.58
CA MET A 156 7.26 4.50 7.17
C MET A 156 8.46 5.45 7.07
N SER A 157 9.47 5.05 6.31
CA SER A 157 10.62 5.93 6.05
C SER A 157 10.19 7.16 5.22
N ASP A 158 10.99 8.18 5.25
CA ASP A 158 10.83 9.40 4.45
C ASP A 158 10.95 9.17 2.94
N SER A 159 11.65 8.11 2.54
CA SER A 159 11.80 7.67 1.14
C SER A 159 10.79 6.60 0.71
N TYR A 160 9.89 6.15 1.59
CA TYR A 160 8.90 5.14 1.22
C TYR A 160 7.85 5.71 0.26
N ASP A 161 7.80 5.17 -0.97
CA ASP A 161 6.87 5.61 -2.01
C ASP A 161 6.37 4.42 -2.85
N PRO A 162 5.15 3.91 -2.61
CA PRO A 162 4.51 2.86 -3.39
C PRO A 162 3.55 3.41 -4.46
N ASN A 163 3.55 4.72 -4.76
CA ASN A 163 2.46 5.40 -5.48
C ASN A 163 2.36 5.04 -6.97
N ASP A 164 3.33 4.37 -7.57
CA ASP A 164 3.25 3.90 -8.96
C ASP A 164 2.14 2.85 -9.18
N MET A 165 1.85 2.03 -8.17
CA MET A 165 0.77 1.03 -8.21
C MET A 165 0.02 0.92 -6.88
N GLY A 166 0.12 1.93 -6.05
CA GLY A 166 -0.53 2.07 -4.76
C GLY A 166 -0.93 3.52 -4.51
N TYR A 167 -1.31 3.81 -3.28
CA TYR A 167 -1.55 5.18 -2.85
C TYR A 167 -1.24 5.35 -1.36
N ILE A 168 -0.38 6.32 -1.08
CA ILE A 168 -0.21 6.89 0.26
C ILE A 168 -0.21 8.41 0.14
N ALA A 169 -0.89 9.08 1.08
CA ALA A 169 -0.90 10.54 1.11
C ALA A 169 0.37 11.13 1.76
N HIS A 170 0.94 10.41 2.73
CA HIS A 170 2.10 10.85 3.49
C HIS A 170 2.95 9.63 3.88
N ASN A 171 4.25 9.82 3.87
CA ASN A 171 5.27 8.92 4.42
C ASN A 171 5.91 9.56 5.68
N ASN A 172 7.13 9.19 6.02
CA ASN A 172 7.92 9.79 7.11
C ASN A 172 7.21 9.71 8.48
N LEU A 173 6.69 8.52 8.82
CA LEU A 173 5.91 8.30 10.03
C LEU A 173 6.57 7.26 10.94
N PHE A 174 6.54 7.51 12.22
CA PHE A 174 6.82 6.54 13.27
C PHE A 174 5.75 6.69 14.36
N SER A 175 4.95 5.65 14.59
CA SER A 175 3.93 5.71 15.63
C SER A 175 3.93 4.48 16.52
N PHE A 176 3.57 4.70 17.79
CA PHE A 176 3.20 3.69 18.75
C PHE A 176 1.77 3.90 19.21
N LYS A 177 0.99 2.82 19.24
CA LYS A 177 -0.38 2.83 19.73
C LYS A 177 -0.64 1.73 20.72
N GLY A 178 -1.31 2.08 21.81
CA GLY A 178 -1.86 1.14 22.77
C GLY A 178 -3.37 1.32 22.88
N ASP A 179 -4.10 0.23 23.02
CA ASP A 179 -5.53 0.31 23.32
C ASP A 179 -5.95 -0.77 24.30
N ILE A 180 -6.95 -0.43 25.13
CA ILE A 180 -7.66 -1.35 26.01
C ILE A 180 -9.14 -1.21 25.79
N SER A 181 -9.87 -2.30 25.88
CA SER A 181 -11.33 -2.28 25.83
C SER A 181 -11.95 -3.27 26.78
N PHE A 182 -13.12 -2.91 27.29
CA PHE A 182 -13.93 -3.77 28.11
C PHE A 182 -15.37 -3.77 27.61
N ASN A 183 -15.84 -4.93 27.13
CA ASN A 183 -17.08 -5.06 26.40
C ASN A 183 -18.01 -6.07 27.06
N PHE A 184 -19.27 -5.70 27.21
CA PHE A 184 -20.34 -6.63 27.61
C PHE A 184 -21.16 -6.97 26.36
N TYR A 185 -21.35 -8.28 26.12
CA TYR A 185 -22.08 -8.80 24.96
C TYR A 185 -23.44 -9.40 25.34
N LYS A 186 -23.76 -9.44 26.64
CA LYS A 186 -25.04 -9.92 27.17
C LYS A 186 -25.76 -8.79 27.89
N PRO A 187 -27.09 -8.73 27.84
CA PRO A 187 -27.87 -7.73 28.57
C PRO A 187 -27.52 -7.69 30.06
N ARG A 188 -27.33 -6.48 30.59
CA ARG A 188 -27.13 -6.21 32.01
C ARG A 188 -27.86 -4.94 32.40
N GLY A 189 -28.88 -5.06 33.27
CA GLY A 189 -29.73 -3.92 33.66
C GLY A 189 -30.42 -3.32 32.44
N ILE A 190 -30.26 -2.02 32.23
CA ILE A 190 -30.85 -1.27 31.11
C ILE A 190 -30.08 -1.37 29.79
N PHE A 191 -28.86 -1.98 29.79
CA PHE A 191 -28.04 -2.08 28.63
C PHE A 191 -28.10 -3.47 27.98
N ASN A 192 -28.41 -3.51 26.68
CA ASN A 192 -28.34 -4.74 25.87
C ASN A 192 -26.92 -5.16 25.59
N SER A 193 -26.03 -4.19 25.35
CA SER A 193 -24.58 -4.36 25.17
C SER A 193 -23.86 -3.07 25.57
N TRP A 194 -22.59 -3.18 25.94
CA TRP A 194 -21.78 -2.02 26.31
C TRP A 194 -20.37 -2.18 25.77
N TYR A 195 -19.87 -1.13 25.10
CA TYR A 195 -18.55 -1.10 24.51
C TYR A 195 -17.78 0.11 25.01
N ASN A 196 -16.62 -0.14 25.63
CA ASN A 196 -15.69 0.90 26.03
C ASN A 196 -14.35 0.63 25.40
N LYS A 197 -13.73 1.66 24.86
CA LYS A 197 -12.36 1.61 24.33
C LYS A 197 -11.64 2.89 24.72
N LEU A 198 -10.42 2.72 25.26
CA LEU A 198 -9.45 3.78 25.43
C LEU A 198 -8.25 3.45 24.53
N SER A 199 -7.80 4.41 23.77
CA SER A 199 -6.61 4.27 22.95
C SER A 199 -5.70 5.48 23.09
N LEU A 200 -4.40 5.24 23.08
CA LEU A 200 -3.36 6.25 23.07
C LEU A 200 -2.44 5.98 21.89
N GLU A 201 -2.24 6.97 21.06
CA GLU A 201 -1.28 6.92 19.96
C GLU A 201 -0.29 8.07 20.06
N HIS A 202 0.99 7.75 19.97
CA HIS A 202 2.08 8.69 19.99
C HIS A 202 2.82 8.64 18.65
N THR A 203 2.88 9.79 17.98
CA THR A 203 3.43 9.92 16.61
C THR A 203 4.66 10.81 16.59
N TYR A 204 5.62 10.39 15.77
CA TYR A 204 6.85 11.12 15.43
C TYR A 204 7.03 11.13 13.91
N LEU A 205 7.81 12.06 13.41
CA LEU A 205 8.43 11.88 12.10
C LEU A 205 9.47 10.77 12.19
N TYR A 206 9.65 10.01 11.12
CA TYR A 206 10.70 9.00 11.04
C TYR A 206 12.08 9.67 10.97
N ASN A 207 12.22 10.72 10.14
CA ASN A 207 13.44 11.49 9.95
C ASN A 207 13.13 12.98 9.63
N PRO A 208 13.69 13.97 10.37
CA PRO A 208 14.34 13.78 11.66
C PRO A 208 13.37 13.28 12.73
N ARG A 209 13.85 12.58 13.75
CA ARG A 209 13.01 12.02 14.81
C ARG A 209 12.42 13.14 15.67
N THR A 210 11.34 13.73 15.20
CA THR A 210 10.66 14.86 15.84
C THR A 210 9.25 14.45 16.25
N HIS A 211 8.86 14.84 17.47
CA HIS A 211 7.50 14.61 17.98
C HIS A 211 6.46 15.29 17.08
N ASN A 212 5.44 14.58 16.67
CA ASN A 212 4.39 15.09 15.79
C ASN A 212 3.03 15.22 16.49
N GLY A 213 2.73 14.40 17.50
CA GLY A 213 1.49 14.51 18.23
C GLY A 213 1.16 13.32 19.13
N ILE A 214 0.14 13.53 19.96
CA ILE A 214 -0.50 12.50 20.79
C ILE A 214 -1.99 12.54 20.48
N LEU A 215 -2.59 11.37 20.22
CA LEU A 215 -4.02 11.17 20.06
C LEU A 215 -4.53 10.27 21.19
N ILE A 216 -5.67 10.63 21.79
CA ILE A 216 -6.32 9.88 22.87
C ILE A 216 -7.70 9.44 22.44
#